data_70e4781962c41dfd3e65f6a10928d203
#
_entry.id   70e4781962c41dfd3e65f6a10928d203
#
_cell.length_a   1.000
_cell.length_b   1.000
_cell.length_c   1.000
_cell.angle_alpha   90.00
_cell.angle_beta   90.00
_cell.angle_gamma   90.00
#
_symmetry.space_group_name_H-M   'P 1'
#
loop_
_entity.id
_entity.type
_entity.pdbx_description
1 polymer ?
#
loop_
_entity_poly.entity_id
_entity_poly.type
_entity_poly.pdbx_seq_one_letter_code
_entity_poly.pdbx_strand_id
1 'polypeptide(L)'
;RYKTVTKGDEDKVSSALAKLMEEDVTLKAVNDKENRQLLLYGIGDQQLEVVVSKLLNRYKVEIELSKPKFAFRETLRKKVEVQGKYKKQSGGHGQYGDVKMIFEPSGDLEKPYVFEEKVFGGAVPKNYFPAVEKGVAESCVKGPLAAYPVVGVKATLVDLSLIHISEPTRLGM
;
A
#
# COMPACT_ATOMS: atom_id res chain seq x y z
N ARG A 1 18.86 4.58 -8.55
CA ARG A 1 18.71 3.12 -8.45
C ARG A 1 19.66 2.45 -9.41
N TYR A 2 20.14 1.25 -9.09
CA TYR A 2 20.99 0.47 -10.00
C TYR A 2 20.34 -0.88 -10.32
N LYS A 3 20.77 -1.43 -11.45
CA LYS A 3 20.44 -2.79 -11.88
C LYS A 3 21.70 -3.45 -12.41
N THR A 4 21.82 -4.75 -12.23
CA THR A 4 22.84 -5.57 -12.89
C THR A 4 22.48 -5.75 -14.36
N VAL A 5 23.46 -5.62 -15.24
CA VAL A 5 23.27 -5.85 -16.69
C VAL A 5 23.20 -7.36 -16.96
N THR A 6 24.06 -8.14 -16.33
CA THR A 6 24.11 -9.59 -16.49
C THR A 6 23.32 -10.28 -15.37
N LYS A 7 22.41 -11.17 -15.75
CA LYS A 7 21.71 -12.03 -14.78
C LYS A 7 22.71 -12.96 -14.10
N GLY A 8 22.63 -13.04 -12.77
CA GLY A 8 23.52 -13.90 -11.94
C GLY A 8 24.72 -13.18 -11.35
N ASP A 9 25.00 -11.93 -11.72
CA ASP A 9 26.09 -11.15 -11.12
C ASP A 9 25.63 -10.34 -9.87
N GLU A 10 24.39 -10.53 -9.40
CA GLU A 10 23.81 -9.79 -8.27
C GLU A 10 24.63 -9.96 -6.99
N ASP A 11 25.07 -11.17 -6.67
CA ASP A 11 25.91 -11.47 -5.50
C ASP A 11 27.31 -10.87 -5.63
N LYS A 12 27.88 -10.91 -6.84
CA LYS A 12 29.20 -10.30 -7.11
C LYS A 12 29.13 -8.77 -6.98
N VAL A 13 28.08 -8.15 -7.52
CA VAL A 13 27.86 -6.70 -7.39
C VAL A 13 27.68 -6.32 -5.92
N SER A 14 26.88 -7.08 -5.16
CA SER A 14 26.68 -6.84 -3.74
C SER A 14 27.99 -6.92 -2.95
N SER A 15 28.80 -7.96 -3.20
CA SER A 15 30.11 -8.13 -2.56
C SER A 15 31.10 -7.03 -2.96
N ALA A 16 31.10 -6.62 -4.23
CA ALA A 16 31.96 -5.55 -4.72
C ALA A 16 31.57 -4.19 -4.13
N LEU A 17 30.26 -3.90 -4.04
CA LEU A 17 29.76 -2.67 -3.40
C LEU A 17 30.10 -2.64 -1.92
N ALA A 18 30.00 -3.76 -1.20
CA ALA A 18 30.39 -3.85 0.21
C ALA A 18 31.86 -3.41 0.40
N LYS A 19 32.77 -3.91 -0.42
CA LYS A 19 34.20 -3.51 -0.39
C LYS A 19 34.39 -2.02 -0.73
N LEU A 20 33.63 -1.49 -1.69
CA LEU A 20 33.72 -0.06 -2.03
C LEU A 20 33.18 0.83 -0.91
N MET A 21 32.19 0.38 -0.15
CA MET A 21 31.68 1.08 1.04
C MET A 21 32.66 1.05 2.22
N GLU A 22 33.54 0.05 2.29
CA GLU A 22 34.65 0.05 3.25
C GLU A 22 35.75 1.08 2.85
N GLU A 23 35.97 1.26 1.54
CA GLU A 23 36.92 2.27 1.01
C GLU A 23 36.36 3.70 1.15
N ASP A 24 35.03 3.88 1.04
CA ASP A 24 34.35 5.17 0.98
C ASP A 24 33.07 5.15 1.85
N VAL A 25 33.15 5.76 3.02
CA VAL A 25 32.05 5.82 4.00
C VAL A 25 30.86 6.66 3.54
N THR A 26 31.03 7.48 2.51
CA THR A 26 29.98 8.32 1.94
C THR A 26 29.09 7.55 0.96
N LEU A 27 29.55 6.37 0.53
CA LEU A 27 28.82 5.49 -0.35
C LEU A 27 27.92 4.56 0.47
N LYS A 28 26.64 4.43 0.05
CA LYS A 28 25.70 3.53 0.72
C LYS A 28 24.85 2.78 -0.30
N ALA A 29 24.79 1.46 -0.20
CA ALA A 29 23.91 0.61 -0.98
C ALA A 29 22.76 0.11 -0.09
N VAL A 30 21.50 0.26 -0.55
CA VAL A 30 20.30 -0.10 0.19
C VAL A 30 19.35 -0.89 -0.69
N ASN A 31 18.81 -1.97 -0.16
CA ASN A 31 17.72 -2.70 -0.79
C ASN A 31 16.37 -2.11 -0.32
N ASP A 32 15.74 -1.33 -1.18
CA ASP A 32 14.40 -0.80 -0.98
C ASP A 32 13.36 -1.89 -1.34
N LYS A 33 12.91 -2.60 -0.32
CA LYS A 33 11.94 -3.69 -0.46
C LYS A 33 10.57 -3.19 -0.89
N GLU A 34 10.21 -1.98 -0.53
CA GLU A 34 8.92 -1.39 -0.83
C GLU A 34 8.73 -1.17 -2.33
N ASN A 35 9.69 -0.53 -2.97
CA ASN A 35 9.65 -0.27 -4.42
C ASN A 35 10.36 -1.38 -5.23
N ARG A 36 10.82 -2.43 -4.58
CA ARG A 36 11.57 -3.55 -5.18
C ARG A 36 12.71 -3.04 -6.06
N GLN A 37 13.59 -2.23 -5.47
CA GLN A 37 14.72 -1.63 -6.17
C GLN A 37 15.96 -1.60 -5.30
N LEU A 38 17.11 -1.64 -5.96
CA LEU A 38 18.41 -1.46 -5.33
C LEU A 38 18.83 0.00 -5.51
N LEU A 39 19.19 0.65 -4.42
CA LEU A 39 19.57 2.05 -4.38
C LEU A 39 21.06 2.19 -4.04
N LEU A 40 21.72 3.06 -4.76
CA LEU A 40 23.07 3.49 -4.49
C LEU A 40 23.06 4.98 -4.17
N TYR A 41 23.54 5.34 -2.99
CA TYR A 41 23.67 6.72 -2.52
C TYR A 41 25.13 7.13 -2.54
N GLY A 42 25.36 8.36 -2.93
CA GLY A 42 26.67 9.02 -2.93
C GLY A 42 26.52 10.53 -2.79
N ILE A 43 27.62 11.25 -2.72
CA ILE A 43 27.64 12.70 -2.56
C ILE A 43 27.18 13.40 -3.86
N GLY A 44 27.45 12.80 -5.02
CA GLY A 44 27.08 13.36 -6.31
C GLY A 44 27.26 12.40 -7.47
N ASP A 45 26.82 12.85 -8.65
CA ASP A 45 26.79 12.02 -9.85
C ASP A 45 28.18 11.52 -10.28
N GLN A 46 29.21 12.35 -10.18
CA GLN A 46 30.59 11.99 -10.52
C GLN A 46 31.11 10.83 -9.64
N GLN A 47 30.79 10.83 -8.34
CA GLN A 47 31.16 9.73 -7.46
C GLN A 47 30.48 8.43 -7.91
N LEU A 48 29.21 8.49 -8.25
CA LEU A 48 28.48 7.30 -8.72
C LEU A 48 29.02 6.77 -10.04
N GLU A 49 29.44 7.63 -10.97
CA GLU A 49 30.12 7.24 -12.21
C GLU A 49 31.46 6.57 -11.96
N VAL A 50 32.23 7.10 -10.99
CA VAL A 50 33.50 6.48 -10.58
C VAL A 50 33.25 5.09 -9.98
N VAL A 51 32.19 4.93 -9.18
CA VAL A 51 31.81 3.62 -8.62
C VAL A 51 31.46 2.63 -9.73
N VAL A 52 30.68 3.04 -10.73
CA VAL A 52 30.37 2.21 -11.91
C VAL A 52 31.64 1.78 -12.63
N SER A 53 32.57 2.73 -12.88
CA SER A 53 33.88 2.44 -13.49
C SER A 53 34.74 1.48 -12.67
N LYS A 54 34.76 1.64 -11.33
CA LYS A 54 35.48 0.72 -10.43
C LYS A 54 34.87 -0.69 -10.45
N LEU A 55 33.54 -0.81 -10.47
CA LEU A 55 32.85 -2.09 -10.58
C LEU A 55 33.22 -2.82 -11.88
N LEU A 56 33.23 -2.12 -12.99
CA LEU A 56 33.57 -2.67 -14.29
C LEU A 56 35.05 -3.06 -14.35
N ASN A 57 35.95 -2.15 -13.97
CA ASN A 57 37.40 -2.33 -14.18
C ASN A 57 38.03 -3.29 -13.16
N ARG A 58 37.69 -3.17 -11.87
CA ARG A 58 38.29 -3.98 -10.79
C ARG A 58 37.55 -5.30 -10.55
N TYR A 59 36.24 -5.28 -10.61
CA TYR A 59 35.39 -6.43 -10.23
C TYR A 59 34.78 -7.16 -11.42
N LYS A 60 34.95 -6.61 -12.64
CA LYS A 60 34.39 -7.18 -13.90
C LYS A 60 32.87 -7.41 -13.84
N VAL A 61 32.17 -6.52 -13.16
CA VAL A 61 30.68 -6.50 -13.07
C VAL A 61 30.17 -5.17 -13.58
N GLU A 62 29.07 -5.22 -14.31
CA GLU A 62 28.46 -4.04 -14.94
C GLU A 62 27.10 -3.74 -14.31
N ILE A 63 26.88 -2.47 -13.96
CA ILE A 63 25.60 -1.97 -13.47
C ILE A 63 25.15 -0.78 -14.29
N GLU A 64 23.83 -0.65 -14.44
CA GLU A 64 23.18 0.50 -15.06
C GLU A 64 22.54 1.37 -13.97
N LEU A 65 22.80 2.68 -14.00
CA LEU A 65 22.17 3.65 -13.10
C LEU A 65 20.91 4.23 -13.74
N SER A 66 19.86 4.37 -12.93
CA SER A 66 18.60 4.98 -13.36
C SER A 66 17.96 5.74 -12.20
N LYS A 67 17.01 6.64 -12.52
CA LYS A 67 16.28 7.38 -11.50
C LYS A 67 15.54 6.42 -10.55
N PRO A 68 15.57 6.68 -9.23
CA PRO A 68 14.85 5.84 -8.27
C PRO A 68 13.34 6.00 -8.43
N LYS A 69 12.60 4.97 -8.04
CA LYS A 69 11.17 5.05 -7.85
C LYS A 69 10.89 5.58 -6.45
N PHE A 70 9.92 6.45 -6.31
CA PHE A 70 9.49 6.98 -5.02
C PHE A 70 8.23 6.25 -4.54
N ALA A 71 8.20 5.95 -3.25
CA ALA A 71 7.03 5.41 -2.59
C ALA A 71 6.03 6.53 -2.31
N PHE A 72 5.14 6.79 -3.25
CA PHE A 72 4.05 7.72 -3.02
C PHE A 72 2.98 7.11 -2.11
N ARG A 73 2.25 7.99 -1.43
CA ARG A 73 1.11 7.67 -0.58
C ARG A 73 -0.07 8.54 -0.98
N GLU A 74 -1.26 7.98 -0.90
CA GLU A 74 -2.51 8.73 -1.05
C GLU A 74 -3.04 9.11 0.33
N THR A 75 -3.69 10.25 0.44
CA THR A 75 -4.33 10.68 1.69
C THR A 75 -5.55 11.56 1.42
N LEU A 76 -6.41 11.68 2.40
CA LEU A 76 -7.55 12.57 2.37
C LEU A 76 -7.16 13.96 2.87
N ARG A 77 -7.71 15.00 2.22
CA ARG A 77 -7.53 16.39 2.62
C ARG A 77 -8.75 16.99 3.32
N LYS A 78 -9.91 16.40 3.12
CA LYS A 78 -11.20 16.94 3.62
C LYS A 78 -12.00 15.82 4.26
N LYS A 79 -12.85 16.20 5.20
CA LYS A 79 -13.88 15.32 5.74
C LYS A 79 -14.97 15.08 4.69
N VAL A 80 -15.34 13.83 4.50
CA VAL A 80 -16.39 13.41 3.55
C VAL A 80 -17.26 12.35 4.22
N GLU A 81 -18.57 12.49 4.07
CA GLU A 81 -19.54 11.47 4.42
C GLU A 81 -19.97 10.74 3.16
N VAL A 82 -19.93 9.42 3.18
CA VAL A 82 -20.26 8.58 2.03
C VAL A 82 -21.14 7.41 2.46
N GLN A 83 -22.02 7.02 1.56
CA GLN A 83 -22.86 5.84 1.70
C GLN A 83 -22.50 4.84 0.62
N GLY A 84 -22.10 3.63 1.03
CA GLY A 84 -21.84 2.51 0.15
C GLY A 84 -22.98 1.50 0.20
N LYS A 85 -23.59 1.23 -0.97
CA LYS A 85 -24.63 0.22 -1.11
C LYS A 85 -24.14 -0.94 -1.96
N TYR A 86 -24.30 -2.13 -1.43
CA TYR A 86 -24.01 -3.35 -2.16
C TYR A 86 -25.29 -4.18 -2.26
N LYS A 87 -25.72 -4.48 -3.49
CA LYS A 87 -26.84 -5.36 -3.75
C LYS A 87 -26.43 -6.41 -4.77
N LYS A 88 -26.44 -7.65 -4.37
CA LYS A 88 -26.23 -8.79 -5.26
C LYS A 88 -27.38 -9.77 -5.10
N GLN A 89 -28.04 -10.10 -6.19
CA GLN A 89 -29.12 -11.08 -6.23
C GLN A 89 -28.80 -12.11 -7.33
N SER A 90 -28.63 -13.35 -6.95
CA SER A 90 -28.43 -14.45 -7.90
C SER A 90 -29.20 -15.67 -7.36
N GLY A 91 -30.22 -16.13 -8.12
CA GLY A 91 -30.89 -17.39 -7.86
C GLY A 91 -31.56 -17.52 -6.50
N GLY A 92 -32.50 -16.64 -6.15
CA GLY A 92 -33.32 -16.79 -4.96
C GLY A 92 -32.71 -16.33 -3.62
N HIS A 93 -31.42 -16.13 -3.54
CA HIS A 93 -30.73 -15.61 -2.36
C HIS A 93 -30.12 -14.25 -2.69
N GLY A 94 -30.51 -13.21 -1.98
CA GLY A 94 -29.99 -11.86 -2.14
C GLY A 94 -29.10 -11.45 -0.96
N GLN A 95 -28.04 -10.73 -1.27
CA GLN A 95 -27.20 -10.05 -0.28
C GLN A 95 -27.39 -8.55 -0.45
N TYR A 96 -27.68 -7.84 0.63
CA TYR A 96 -27.78 -6.41 0.66
C TYR A 96 -26.97 -5.87 1.83
N GLY A 97 -26.14 -4.87 1.57
CA GLY A 97 -25.41 -4.15 2.57
C GLY A 97 -25.47 -2.65 2.27
N ASP A 98 -25.79 -1.86 3.25
CA ASP A 98 -25.81 -0.40 3.19
C ASP A 98 -24.98 0.13 4.37
N VAL A 99 -23.89 0.82 4.07
CA VAL A 99 -22.91 1.31 5.04
C VAL A 99 -22.77 2.81 4.89
N LYS A 100 -22.94 3.56 5.96
CA LYS A 100 -22.61 4.99 6.01
C LYS A 100 -21.35 5.20 6.80
N MET A 101 -20.39 5.87 6.20
CA MET A 101 -19.11 6.16 6.80
C MET A 101 -18.70 7.60 6.63
N ILE A 102 -17.99 8.10 7.63
CA ILE A 102 -17.31 9.39 7.56
C ILE A 102 -15.82 9.12 7.43
N PHE A 103 -15.21 9.70 6.43
CA PHE A 103 -13.76 9.68 6.23
C PHE A 103 -13.21 11.08 6.47
N GLU A 104 -12.19 11.18 7.31
CA GLU A 104 -11.51 12.45 7.61
C GLU A 104 -10.01 12.23 7.77
N PRO A 105 -9.15 13.27 7.60
CA PRO A 105 -7.72 13.15 7.89
C PRO A 105 -7.50 12.78 9.35
N SER A 106 -6.66 11.78 9.63
CA SER A 106 -6.33 11.38 10.99
C SER A 106 -5.27 12.27 11.65
N GLY A 107 -4.49 13.00 10.84
CA GLY A 107 -3.34 13.77 11.29
C GLY A 107 -2.06 12.92 11.51
N ASP A 108 -2.18 11.61 11.51
CA ASP A 108 -1.06 10.67 11.64
C ASP A 108 -0.82 9.95 10.31
N LEU A 109 0.26 10.32 9.61
CA LEU A 109 0.63 9.73 8.32
C LEU A 109 1.43 8.43 8.46
N GLU A 110 1.81 8.03 9.67
CA GLU A 110 2.52 6.77 9.89
C GLU A 110 1.55 5.58 9.87
N LYS A 111 0.30 5.82 10.24
CA LYS A 111 -0.74 4.79 10.23
C LYS A 111 -1.57 4.86 8.94
N PRO A 112 -1.89 3.71 8.34
CA PRO A 112 -2.77 3.67 7.16
C PRO A 112 -4.14 4.27 7.48
N TYR A 113 -4.78 3.77 8.53
CA TYR A 113 -6.09 4.22 8.95
C TYR A 113 -6.28 4.09 10.47
N VAL A 114 -7.27 4.82 10.97
CA VAL A 114 -7.85 4.68 12.30
C VAL A 114 -9.34 4.39 12.12
N PHE A 115 -9.83 3.31 12.72
CA PHE A 115 -11.25 2.95 12.64
C PHE A 115 -11.96 3.33 13.93
N GLU A 116 -13.10 4.03 13.83
CA GLU A 116 -13.97 4.38 14.95
C GLU A 116 -15.41 3.94 14.68
N GLU A 117 -16.10 3.56 15.74
CA GLU A 117 -17.52 3.21 15.73
C GLU A 117 -18.33 4.32 16.40
N LYS A 118 -19.31 4.88 15.68
CA LYS A 118 -20.28 5.85 16.20
C LYS A 118 -21.70 5.51 15.74
N VAL A 119 -22.06 4.24 15.83
CA VAL A 119 -23.39 3.77 15.47
C VAL A 119 -24.36 4.07 16.60
N PHE A 120 -25.38 4.89 16.35
CA PHE A 120 -26.46 5.18 17.31
C PHE A 120 -27.60 4.19 17.13
N GLY A 121 -28.15 3.71 18.25
CA GLY A 121 -29.45 3.02 18.25
C GLY A 121 -29.44 1.49 18.27
N GLY A 122 -28.29 0.82 18.38
CA GLY A 122 -28.26 -0.65 18.65
C GLY A 122 -28.84 -1.55 17.57
N ALA A 123 -29.21 -1.01 16.40
CA ALA A 123 -29.88 -1.74 15.31
C ALA A 123 -28.94 -2.69 14.55
N VAL A 124 -27.64 -2.60 14.76
CA VAL A 124 -26.65 -3.39 14.05
C VAL A 124 -25.91 -4.31 15.01
N PRO A 125 -25.90 -5.61 14.75
CA PRO A 125 -25.08 -6.53 15.52
C PRO A 125 -23.59 -6.20 15.38
N LYS A 126 -22.90 -6.03 16.50
CA LYS A 126 -21.46 -5.69 16.57
C LYS A 126 -20.56 -6.67 15.79
N ASN A 127 -21.06 -7.85 15.50
CA ASN A 127 -20.34 -8.89 14.75
C ASN A 127 -19.96 -8.48 13.32
N TYR A 128 -20.61 -7.44 12.75
CA TYR A 128 -20.32 -6.97 11.38
C TYR A 128 -19.29 -5.86 11.32
N PHE A 129 -18.95 -5.21 12.44
CA PHE A 129 -17.98 -4.13 12.49
C PHE A 129 -16.58 -4.55 12.01
N PRO A 130 -16.06 -5.75 12.42
CA PRO A 130 -14.78 -6.21 11.91
C PRO A 130 -14.76 -6.42 10.39
N ALA A 131 -15.89 -6.77 9.78
CA ALA A 131 -15.99 -6.93 8.34
C ALA A 131 -15.88 -5.59 7.61
N VAL A 132 -16.48 -4.53 8.16
CA VAL A 132 -16.36 -3.16 7.62
C VAL A 132 -14.92 -2.67 7.78
N GLU A 133 -14.32 -2.85 8.95
CA GLU A 133 -12.92 -2.48 9.20
C GLU A 133 -11.96 -3.19 8.23
N LYS A 134 -12.16 -4.49 8.02
CA LYS A 134 -11.39 -5.25 7.05
C LYS A 134 -11.53 -4.70 5.63
N GLY A 135 -12.73 -4.30 5.22
CA GLY A 135 -12.96 -3.65 3.92
C GLY A 135 -12.21 -2.32 3.79
N VAL A 136 -12.16 -1.51 4.86
CA VAL A 136 -11.36 -0.28 4.90
C VAL A 136 -9.88 -0.60 4.79
N ALA A 137 -9.39 -1.58 5.57
CA ALA A 137 -8.00 -2.01 5.53
C ALA A 137 -7.56 -2.45 4.14
N GLU A 138 -8.34 -3.30 3.47
CA GLU A 138 -8.08 -3.77 2.11
C GLU A 138 -8.07 -2.62 1.09
N SER A 139 -8.98 -1.65 1.24
CA SER A 139 -9.04 -0.47 0.38
C SER A 139 -7.84 0.46 0.57
N CYS A 140 -7.26 0.52 1.78
CA CYS A 140 -6.07 1.31 2.06
C CYS A 140 -4.79 0.74 1.43
N VAL A 141 -4.75 -0.56 1.11
CA VAL A 141 -3.58 -1.17 0.47
C VAL A 141 -3.36 -0.62 -0.94
N LYS A 142 -4.47 -0.32 -1.65
CA LYS A 142 -4.43 0.16 -3.02
C LYS A 142 -5.42 1.31 -3.19
N GLY A 143 -4.91 2.52 -3.14
CA GLY A 143 -5.70 3.73 -3.25
C GLY A 143 -6.35 3.93 -4.63
N PRO A 144 -7.44 4.72 -4.69
CA PRO A 144 -8.25 4.87 -5.88
C PRO A 144 -7.67 5.82 -6.93
N LEU A 145 -6.71 6.68 -6.58
CA LEU A 145 -6.18 7.69 -7.51
C LEU A 145 -5.10 7.12 -8.42
N ALA A 146 -4.07 6.54 -7.87
CA ALA A 146 -2.91 6.04 -8.60
C ALA A 146 -2.45 4.66 -8.09
N ALA A 147 -3.29 3.98 -7.32
CA ALA A 147 -3.05 2.67 -6.73
C ALA A 147 -1.89 2.63 -5.72
N TYR A 148 -1.51 3.79 -5.15
CA TYR A 148 -0.58 3.84 -4.04
C TYR A 148 -1.30 3.58 -2.71
N PRO A 149 -0.59 3.07 -1.69
CA PRO A 149 -1.18 2.86 -0.37
C PRO A 149 -1.74 4.17 0.22
N VAL A 150 -2.91 4.08 0.83
CA VAL A 150 -3.56 5.19 1.51
C VAL A 150 -3.07 5.27 2.94
N VAL A 151 -2.77 6.48 3.43
CA VAL A 151 -2.34 6.74 4.80
C VAL A 151 -3.04 7.95 5.40
N GLY A 152 -3.06 8.01 6.73
CA GLY A 152 -3.58 9.15 7.44
C GLY A 152 -5.09 9.32 7.34
N VAL A 153 -5.84 8.23 7.26
CA VAL A 153 -7.31 8.23 7.15
C VAL A 153 -7.94 7.81 8.46
N LYS A 154 -8.89 8.61 8.94
CA LYS A 154 -9.80 8.21 10.00
C LYS A 154 -11.14 7.84 9.39
N ALA A 155 -11.54 6.59 9.58
CA ALA A 155 -12.79 6.01 9.09
C ALA A 155 -13.75 5.80 10.26
N THR A 156 -14.85 6.53 10.27
CA THR A 156 -15.88 6.42 11.32
C THR A 156 -17.12 5.77 10.73
N LEU A 157 -17.50 4.63 11.29
CA LEU A 157 -18.76 3.96 10.96
C LEU A 157 -19.92 4.67 11.67
N VAL A 158 -20.88 5.15 10.91
CA VAL A 158 -22.05 5.90 11.42
C VAL A 158 -23.30 5.04 11.41
N ASP A 159 -23.51 4.29 10.34
CA ASP A 159 -24.69 3.43 10.17
C ASP A 159 -24.35 2.21 9.31
N LEU A 160 -25.01 1.10 9.60
CA LEU A 160 -24.86 -0.15 8.87
C LEU A 160 -26.21 -0.88 8.83
N SER A 161 -26.70 -1.18 7.65
CA SER A 161 -27.89 -2.01 7.43
C SER A 161 -27.54 -3.22 6.56
N LEU A 162 -27.92 -4.39 7.04
CA LEU A 162 -27.70 -5.65 6.34
C LEU A 162 -29.04 -6.40 6.24
N ILE A 163 -29.41 -6.83 5.04
CA ILE A 163 -30.61 -7.62 4.80
C ILE A 163 -30.21 -8.87 4.00
N HIS A 164 -30.50 -10.04 4.57
CA HIS A 164 -30.53 -11.30 3.81
C HIS A 164 -31.94 -11.46 3.24
N ILE A 165 -32.09 -11.32 1.94
CA ILE A 165 -33.36 -11.57 1.27
C ILE A 165 -33.38 -13.08 0.97
N SER A 166 -34.10 -13.85 1.81
CA SER A 166 -34.55 -15.19 1.46
C SER A 166 -35.84 -15.07 0.63
N GLU A 167 -36.01 -15.90 -0.38
CA GLU A 167 -37.30 -15.98 -1.08
C GLU A 167 -38.43 -16.25 -0.08
N PRO A 168 -39.56 -15.52 -0.23
CA PRO A 168 -40.74 -15.92 0.52
C PRO A 168 -41.09 -17.36 0.10
N THR A 169 -41.11 -18.27 1.09
CA THR A 169 -41.60 -19.60 0.91
C THR A 169 -42.96 -19.52 0.24
N ARG A 170 -43.09 -19.99 -1.00
CA ARG A 170 -44.40 -20.20 -1.61
C ARG A 170 -45.19 -21.12 -0.68
N LEU A 171 -46.12 -20.57 0.05
CA LEU A 171 -47.17 -21.33 0.67
C LEU A 171 -47.89 -22.04 -0.48
N GLY A 172 -47.69 -23.35 -0.58
CA GLY A 172 -48.43 -24.21 -1.47
C GLY A 172 -49.91 -24.13 -1.10
N MET A 173 -50.70 -23.69 -2.03
CA MET A 173 -52.12 -24.06 -2.03
C MET A 173 -52.29 -25.42 -2.64
#